data_2a5a8123c096fa36cf2d0f58f963743f
#
_entry.id   2a5a8123c096fa36cf2d0f58f963743f
#
_cell.length_a   1.000
_cell.length_b   1.000
_cell.length_c   1.000
_cell.angle_alpha   90.00
_cell.angle_beta   90.00
_cell.angle_gamma   90.00
#
_symmetry.space_group_name_H-M   'P 1'
#
loop_
_entity.id
_entity.type
_entity.pdbx_description
1 polymer ?
#
loop_
_entity_poly.entity_id
_entity_poly.type
_entity_poly.pdbx_seq_one_letter_code
_entity_poly.pdbx_strand_id
1 'polypeptide(L)'
;MLEYIILGMLMEKEMSGYDLKQWMVECTSYFFDASYGSIYPALKRMEQKGYIIYRESIEDGKFKKLYTISDLGKENFLCWLEQPIEFVKANHNYLVNIYFYKYLPIDVAIKNLKEFVKVLEQHLDQLKEHKIYLNVRKVILSCYLKNK
;
A
#
# COMPACT_ATOMS: atom_id res chain seq x y z
N MET A 1 4.35 0.18 -5.65
CA MET A 1 3.63 -0.35 -4.48
C MET A 1 3.91 -1.84 -4.24
N LEU A 2 3.73 -2.74 -5.22
CA LEU A 2 3.94 -4.20 -5.04
C LEU A 2 5.30 -4.57 -4.43
N GLU A 3 6.41 -3.95 -4.88
CA GLU A 3 7.76 -4.22 -4.37
C GLU A 3 7.86 -3.90 -2.86
N TYR A 4 7.25 -2.80 -2.40
CA TYR A 4 7.23 -2.46 -0.96
C TYR A 4 6.38 -3.41 -0.12
N ILE A 5 5.28 -3.94 -0.67
CA ILE A 5 4.51 -4.98 0.00
C ILE A 5 5.37 -6.24 0.18
N ILE A 6 6.06 -6.67 -0.88
CA ILE A 6 6.96 -7.84 -0.82
C ILE A 6 8.09 -7.60 0.19
N LEU A 7 8.74 -6.43 0.19
CA LEU A 7 9.78 -6.10 1.17
C LEU A 7 9.23 -6.16 2.60
N GLY A 8 8.07 -5.57 2.84
CA GLY A 8 7.44 -5.59 4.16
C GLY A 8 7.11 -7.00 4.66
N MET A 9 6.72 -7.91 3.77
CA MET A 9 6.49 -9.31 4.11
C MET A 9 7.81 -10.02 4.45
N LEU A 10 8.86 -9.76 3.67
CA LEU A 10 10.18 -10.33 3.89
C LEU A 10 10.92 -9.74 5.11
N MET A 11 10.41 -8.64 5.70
CA MET A 11 10.85 -8.16 7.02
C MET A 11 10.47 -9.14 8.15
N GLU A 12 9.43 -9.94 7.97
CA GLU A 12 8.98 -10.88 9.00
C GLU A 12 9.72 -12.22 8.94
N LYS A 13 9.82 -12.79 7.74
CA LYS A 13 10.49 -14.08 7.51
C LYS A 13 10.82 -14.29 6.04
N GLU A 14 11.70 -15.23 5.78
CA GLU A 14 11.92 -15.73 4.42
C GLU A 14 10.66 -16.40 3.86
N MET A 15 10.39 -16.19 2.57
CA MET A 15 9.20 -16.72 1.89
C MET A 15 9.53 -17.16 0.47
N SER A 16 8.83 -18.20 -0.01
CA SER A 16 8.86 -18.52 -1.44
C SER A 16 7.93 -17.60 -2.23
N GLY A 17 8.08 -17.57 -3.56
CA GLY A 17 7.15 -16.84 -4.42
C GLY A 17 5.71 -17.30 -4.29
N TYR A 18 5.49 -18.57 -3.94
CA TYR A 18 4.16 -19.12 -3.67
C TYR A 18 3.60 -18.62 -2.33
N ASP A 19 4.41 -18.60 -1.26
CA ASP A 19 3.99 -18.10 0.05
C ASP A 19 3.64 -16.61 -0.01
N LEU A 20 4.47 -15.84 -0.72
CA LEU A 20 4.19 -14.41 -1.00
C LEU A 20 2.83 -14.23 -1.70
N LYS A 21 2.53 -15.09 -2.68
CA LYS A 21 1.26 -15.09 -3.38
C LYS A 21 0.09 -15.37 -2.43
N GLN A 22 0.17 -16.43 -1.63
CA GLN A 22 -0.90 -16.79 -0.69
C GLN A 22 -1.15 -15.68 0.33
N TRP A 23 -0.08 -15.16 0.94
CA TRP A 23 -0.18 -14.10 1.92
C TRP A 23 -0.83 -12.84 1.35
N MET A 24 -0.47 -12.47 0.10
CA MET A 24 -1.10 -11.33 -0.57
C MET A 24 -2.61 -11.51 -0.75
N VAL A 25 -3.08 -12.73 -1.07
CA VAL A 25 -4.52 -13.01 -1.14
C VAL A 25 -5.19 -12.83 0.22
N GLU A 26 -4.58 -13.33 1.28
CA GLU A 26 -5.18 -13.34 2.61
C GLU A 26 -5.18 -11.96 3.29
N CYS A 27 -4.07 -11.24 3.15
CA CYS A 27 -3.85 -10.01 3.93
C CYS A 27 -4.09 -8.71 3.16
N THR A 28 -3.96 -8.72 1.82
CA THR A 28 -4.04 -7.48 1.03
C THR A 28 -5.23 -7.39 0.09
N SER A 29 -6.04 -8.43 -0.03
CA SER A 29 -7.21 -8.47 -0.93
C SER A 29 -8.19 -7.32 -0.72
N TYR A 30 -8.25 -6.75 0.48
CA TYR A 30 -9.12 -5.64 0.81
C TYR A 30 -8.63 -4.27 0.32
N PHE A 31 -7.33 -4.12 0.06
CA PHE A 31 -6.76 -2.81 -0.25
C PHE A 31 -5.71 -2.82 -1.38
N PHE A 32 -5.31 -4.00 -1.86
CA PHE A 32 -4.36 -4.11 -2.95
C PHE A 32 -4.65 -5.32 -3.84
N ASP A 33 -5.15 -5.04 -5.03
CA ASP A 33 -5.39 -6.07 -6.05
C ASP A 33 -4.14 -6.22 -6.94
N ALA A 34 -3.22 -7.09 -6.51
CA ALA A 34 -2.09 -7.47 -7.34
C ALA A 34 -2.50 -8.64 -8.23
N SER A 35 -2.43 -8.44 -9.53
CA SER A 35 -2.56 -9.57 -10.45
C SER A 35 -1.42 -10.58 -10.18
N TYR A 36 -1.76 -11.84 -10.05
CA TYR A 36 -0.82 -12.93 -9.78
C TYR A 36 0.38 -12.98 -10.73
N GLY A 37 0.21 -12.52 -11.97
CA GLY A 37 1.27 -12.46 -12.96
C GLY A 37 2.37 -11.42 -12.66
N SER A 38 2.16 -10.51 -11.71
CA SER A 38 3.09 -9.42 -11.42
C SER A 38 4.16 -9.76 -10.35
N ILE A 39 3.95 -10.82 -9.54
CA ILE A 39 4.84 -11.16 -8.40
C ILE A 39 6.22 -11.62 -8.89
N TYR A 40 6.29 -12.61 -9.77
CA TYR A 40 7.57 -13.12 -10.26
C TYR A 40 8.41 -12.10 -11.04
N PRO A 41 7.81 -11.29 -11.92
CA PRO A 41 8.53 -10.16 -12.52
C PRO A 41 9.02 -9.13 -11.48
N ALA A 42 8.26 -8.88 -10.40
CA ALA A 42 8.70 -7.99 -9.32
C ALA A 42 9.89 -8.59 -8.57
N LEU A 43 9.83 -9.86 -8.17
CA LEU A 43 10.94 -10.56 -7.53
C LEU A 43 12.22 -10.49 -8.36
N LYS A 44 12.12 -10.75 -9.66
CA LYS A 44 13.29 -10.66 -10.57
C LYS A 44 13.91 -9.26 -10.59
N ARG A 45 13.07 -8.22 -10.66
CA ARG A 45 13.58 -6.83 -10.60
C ARG A 45 14.23 -6.50 -9.26
N MET A 46 13.65 -6.99 -8.15
CA MET A 46 14.18 -6.77 -6.81
C MET A 46 15.51 -7.50 -6.57
N GLU A 47 15.65 -8.71 -7.11
CA GLU A 47 16.96 -9.41 -7.17
C GLU A 47 18.00 -8.57 -7.91
N GLN A 48 17.66 -8.06 -9.11
CA GLN A 48 18.56 -7.23 -9.92
C GLN A 48 18.97 -5.93 -9.23
N LYS A 49 18.08 -5.35 -8.42
CA LYS A 49 18.35 -4.15 -7.61
C LYS A 49 19.12 -4.48 -6.32
N GLY A 50 19.33 -5.76 -6.01
CA GLY A 50 19.97 -6.19 -4.77
C GLY A 50 19.13 -6.01 -3.50
N TYR A 51 17.82 -5.77 -3.63
CA TYR A 51 16.92 -5.59 -2.49
C TYR A 51 16.55 -6.89 -1.81
N ILE A 52 16.59 -8.00 -2.54
CA ILE A 52 16.37 -9.35 -2.05
C ILE A 52 17.44 -10.30 -2.55
N ILE A 53 17.70 -11.32 -1.77
CA ILE A 53 18.52 -12.47 -2.14
C ILE A 53 17.66 -13.72 -2.03
N TYR A 54 18.09 -14.81 -2.66
CA TYR A 54 17.41 -16.09 -2.50
C TYR A 54 18.40 -17.21 -2.24
N ARG A 55 17.91 -18.25 -1.60
CA ARG A 55 18.57 -19.55 -1.53
C ARG A 55 17.66 -20.62 -2.14
N GLU A 56 18.25 -21.62 -2.71
CA GLU A 56 17.51 -22.78 -3.18
C GLU A 56 17.25 -23.75 -2.01
N SER A 57 16.06 -24.29 -1.95
CA SER A 57 15.66 -25.28 -0.99
C SER A 57 14.90 -26.40 -1.68
N ILE A 58 14.97 -27.59 -1.14
CA ILE A 58 14.18 -28.74 -1.60
C ILE A 58 13.17 -29.06 -0.49
N GLU A 59 11.88 -28.95 -0.80
CA GLU A 59 10.78 -29.28 0.09
C GLU A 59 9.82 -30.21 -0.65
N ASP A 60 9.50 -31.33 -0.06
CA ASP A 60 8.69 -32.40 -0.67
C ASP A 60 9.16 -32.83 -2.07
N GLY A 61 10.48 -32.90 -2.28
CA GLY A 61 11.09 -33.29 -3.56
C GLY A 61 10.99 -32.21 -4.67
N LYS A 62 10.54 -31.00 -4.36
CA LYS A 62 10.44 -29.88 -5.31
C LYS A 62 11.45 -28.80 -5.00
N PHE A 63 12.12 -28.31 -6.07
CA PHE A 63 12.98 -27.13 -5.96
C PHE A 63 12.16 -25.86 -5.68
N LYS A 64 12.56 -25.11 -4.68
CA LYS A 64 11.90 -23.90 -4.20
C LYS A 64 12.93 -22.81 -3.97
N LYS A 65 12.67 -21.59 -4.46
CA LYS A 65 13.46 -20.42 -4.09
C LYS A 65 12.84 -19.78 -2.84
N LEU A 66 13.64 -19.64 -1.79
CA LEU A 66 13.27 -18.89 -0.59
C LEU A 66 13.96 -17.53 -0.63
N TYR A 67 13.17 -16.48 -0.66
CA TYR A 67 13.62 -15.09 -0.74
C TYR A 67 13.79 -14.49 0.65
N THR A 68 14.83 -13.70 0.82
CA THR A 68 15.15 -12.97 2.05
C THR A 68 15.44 -11.52 1.67
N ILE A 69 15.02 -10.57 2.49
CA ILE A 69 15.35 -9.16 2.31
C ILE A 69 16.83 -8.93 2.62
N SER A 70 17.52 -8.16 1.77
CA SER A 70 18.87 -7.70 2.02
C SER A 70 18.91 -6.47 2.92
N ASP A 71 20.07 -6.08 3.42
CA ASP A 71 20.21 -4.84 4.19
C ASP A 71 19.86 -3.60 3.36
N LEU A 72 20.25 -3.59 2.06
CA LEU A 72 19.85 -2.55 1.12
C LEU A 72 18.31 -2.51 0.92
N GLY A 73 17.67 -3.69 0.87
CA GLY A 73 16.22 -3.80 0.78
C GLY A 73 15.51 -3.27 2.02
N LYS A 74 16.04 -3.55 3.22
CA LYS A 74 15.52 -3.03 4.49
C LYS A 74 15.62 -1.51 4.55
N GLU A 75 16.77 -0.96 4.20
CA GLU A 75 17.00 0.48 4.17
C GLU A 75 16.02 1.17 3.21
N ASN A 76 15.91 0.66 1.98
CA ASN A 76 14.97 1.19 0.99
C ASN A 76 13.51 1.12 1.46
N PHE A 77 13.11 0.03 2.10
CA PHE A 77 11.76 -0.13 2.65
C PHE A 77 11.46 0.86 3.77
N LEU A 78 12.37 1.01 4.73
CA LEU A 78 12.19 1.93 5.85
C LEU A 78 12.18 3.39 5.37
N CYS A 79 13.08 3.75 4.45
CA CYS A 79 13.09 5.09 3.84
C CYS A 79 11.77 5.42 3.15
N TRP A 80 11.18 4.47 2.41
CA TRP A 80 9.85 4.66 1.83
C TRP A 80 8.76 4.79 2.89
N LEU A 81 8.83 4.01 3.97
CA LEU A 81 7.83 3.99 5.03
C LEU A 81 7.82 5.29 5.87
N GLU A 82 8.95 5.98 5.95
CA GLU A 82 9.09 7.28 6.61
C GLU A 82 8.45 8.44 5.82
N GLN A 83 8.23 8.24 4.51
CA GLN A 83 7.62 9.30 3.69
C GLN A 83 6.18 9.57 4.13
N PRO A 84 5.71 10.83 4.01
CA PRO A 84 4.32 11.17 4.25
C PRO A 84 3.37 10.32 3.39
N ILE A 85 2.23 9.95 3.97
CA ILE A 85 1.22 9.19 3.25
C ILE A 85 0.54 10.10 2.22
N GLU A 86 0.59 9.71 0.95
CA GLU A 86 -0.16 10.36 -0.12
C GLU A 86 -1.59 9.80 -0.19
N PHE A 87 -2.56 10.68 -0.06
CA PHE A 87 -3.97 10.32 -0.25
C PHE A 87 -4.37 10.49 -1.71
N VAL A 88 -4.53 9.38 -2.42
CA VAL A 88 -5.07 9.34 -3.78
C VAL A 88 -6.47 8.74 -3.74
N LYS A 89 -7.49 9.51 -4.16
CA LYS A 89 -8.94 9.15 -4.08
C LYS A 89 -9.30 7.77 -4.67
N ALA A 90 -8.54 7.30 -5.65
CA ALA A 90 -8.82 6.04 -6.35
C ALA A 90 -7.96 4.87 -5.85
N ASN A 91 -7.13 5.06 -4.82
CA ASN A 91 -6.15 4.07 -4.43
C ASN A 91 -5.99 4.00 -2.91
N HIS A 92 -6.11 2.80 -2.36
CA HIS A 92 -6.01 2.55 -0.92
C HIS A 92 -4.58 2.21 -0.47
N ASN A 93 -3.56 2.65 -1.21
CA ASN A 93 -2.15 2.37 -0.92
C ASN A 93 -1.70 2.83 0.48
N TYR A 94 -2.37 3.84 1.05
CA TYR A 94 -2.11 4.30 2.41
C TYR A 94 -2.32 3.21 3.47
N LEU A 95 -3.20 2.23 3.23
CA LEU A 95 -3.41 1.11 4.14
C LEU A 95 -2.17 0.20 4.21
N VAL A 96 -1.41 0.10 3.14
CA VAL A 96 -0.13 -0.63 3.12
C VAL A 96 0.88 0.04 4.05
N ASN A 97 0.99 1.37 4.00
CA ASN A 97 1.88 2.11 4.89
C ASN A 97 1.49 1.87 6.36
N ILE A 98 0.19 2.06 6.69
CA ILE A 98 -0.32 1.89 8.06
C ILE A 98 -0.05 0.47 8.59
N TYR A 99 -0.27 -0.55 7.78
CA TYR A 99 -0.02 -1.95 8.14
C TYR A 99 1.44 -2.19 8.54
N PHE A 100 2.39 -1.56 7.84
CA PHE A 100 3.82 -1.72 8.07
C PHE A 100 4.42 -0.71 9.06
N TYR A 101 3.65 0.23 9.62
CA TYR A 101 4.15 1.21 10.60
C TYR A 101 4.71 0.58 11.87
N LYS A 102 4.44 -0.69 12.14
CA LYS A 102 5.06 -1.47 13.22
C LYS A 102 6.60 -1.55 13.14
N TYR A 103 7.18 -1.27 11.97
CA TYR A 103 8.64 -1.25 11.73
C TYR A 103 9.26 0.14 11.93
N LEU A 104 8.45 1.17 12.16
CA LEU A 104 8.93 2.53 12.43
C LEU A 104 9.07 2.80 13.94
N PRO A 105 9.95 3.73 14.32
CA PRO A 105 9.89 4.36 15.65
C PRO A 105 8.50 4.94 15.89
N ILE A 106 8.00 4.79 17.14
CA ILE A 106 6.62 5.16 17.47
C ILE A 106 6.32 6.64 17.26
N ASP A 107 7.28 7.51 17.51
CA ASP A 107 7.18 8.96 17.30
C ASP A 107 7.04 9.30 15.82
N VAL A 108 7.78 8.63 14.93
CA VAL A 108 7.69 8.79 13.47
C VAL A 108 6.33 8.30 12.97
N ALA A 109 5.89 7.12 13.41
CA ALA A 109 4.59 6.57 13.04
C ALA A 109 3.44 7.51 13.47
N ILE A 110 3.46 8.02 14.70
CA ILE A 110 2.46 8.96 15.21
C ILE A 110 2.47 10.27 14.41
N LYS A 111 3.66 10.80 14.09
CA LYS A 111 3.78 12.02 13.28
C LYS A 111 3.10 11.83 11.92
N ASN A 112 3.44 10.76 11.20
CA ASN A 112 2.89 10.47 9.88
C ASN A 112 1.37 10.25 9.92
N LEU A 113 0.85 9.56 10.94
CA LEU A 113 -0.59 9.38 11.13
C LEU A 113 -1.31 10.71 11.38
N LYS A 114 -0.74 11.61 12.20
CA LYS A 114 -1.34 12.93 12.44
C LYS A 114 -1.38 13.79 11.17
N GLU A 115 -0.33 13.74 10.37
CA GLU A 115 -0.28 14.44 9.07
C GLU A 115 -1.33 13.87 8.12
N PHE A 116 -1.48 12.55 8.05
CA PHE A 116 -2.48 11.88 7.24
C PHE A 116 -3.92 12.24 7.67
N VAL A 117 -4.19 12.30 8.97
CA VAL A 117 -5.51 12.75 9.50
C VAL A 117 -5.84 14.15 9.00
N LYS A 118 -4.89 15.10 9.04
CA LYS A 118 -5.11 16.45 8.50
C LYS A 118 -5.47 16.45 7.02
N VAL A 119 -4.82 15.61 6.22
CA VAL A 119 -5.15 15.47 4.79
C VAL A 119 -6.57 14.93 4.61
N LEU A 120 -7.00 13.96 5.40
CA LEU A 120 -8.35 13.42 5.36
C LEU A 120 -9.40 14.46 5.78
N GLU A 121 -9.13 15.25 6.81
CA GLU A 121 -10.00 16.34 7.27
C GLU A 121 -10.19 17.39 6.16
N GLN A 122 -9.11 17.82 5.50
CA GLN A 122 -9.18 18.74 4.37
C GLN A 122 -10.04 18.18 3.22
N HIS A 123 -9.88 16.89 2.88
CA HIS A 123 -10.70 16.25 1.86
C HIS A 123 -12.18 16.14 2.27
N LEU A 124 -12.43 15.86 3.54
CA LEU A 124 -13.80 15.82 4.08
C LEU A 124 -14.48 17.18 3.96
N ASP A 125 -13.78 18.27 4.28
CA ASP A 125 -14.32 19.62 4.17
C ASP A 125 -14.60 20.00 2.71
N GLN A 126 -13.70 19.69 1.79
CA GLN A 126 -13.94 19.85 0.34
C GLN A 126 -15.18 19.08 -0.12
N LEU A 127 -15.38 17.86 0.35
CA LEU A 127 -16.58 17.07 0.03
C LEU A 127 -17.87 17.67 0.60
N LYS A 128 -17.81 18.22 1.81
CA LYS A 128 -18.95 18.92 2.42
C LYS A 128 -19.33 20.16 1.61
N GLU A 129 -18.35 20.99 1.25
CA GLU A 129 -18.57 22.18 0.40
C GLU A 129 -19.15 21.79 -0.96
N HIS A 130 -18.64 20.74 -1.59
CA HIS A 130 -19.15 20.26 -2.86
C HIS A 130 -20.59 19.73 -2.74
N LYS A 131 -20.92 19.05 -1.65
CA LYS A 131 -22.29 18.58 -1.35
C LYS A 131 -23.26 19.76 -1.16
N ILE A 132 -22.82 20.81 -0.46
CA ILE A 132 -23.62 22.05 -0.29
C ILE A 132 -23.84 22.68 -1.66
N TYR A 133 -22.81 22.84 -2.47
CA TYR A 133 -22.92 23.39 -3.83
C TYR A 133 -23.90 22.60 -4.70
N LEU A 134 -23.84 21.28 -4.72
CA LEU A 134 -24.75 20.43 -5.47
C LEU A 134 -26.21 20.54 -4.98
N ASN A 135 -26.42 20.67 -3.69
CA ASN A 135 -27.77 20.86 -3.12
C ASN A 135 -28.33 22.23 -3.50
N VAL A 136 -27.56 23.29 -3.39
CA VAL A 136 -27.96 24.65 -3.81
C VAL A 136 -28.31 24.66 -5.30
N ARG A 137 -27.47 24.07 -6.15
CA ARG A 137 -27.74 23.95 -7.59
C ARG A 137 -29.05 23.20 -7.89
N LYS A 138 -29.34 22.10 -7.18
CA LYS A 138 -30.58 21.36 -7.34
C LYS A 138 -31.79 22.22 -6.97
N VAL A 139 -31.72 23.00 -5.89
CA VAL A 139 -32.78 23.89 -5.45
C VAL A 139 -33.06 24.99 -6.49
N ILE A 140 -31.98 25.64 -6.99
CA ILE A 140 -32.10 26.70 -8.02
C ILE A 140 -32.74 26.15 -9.30
N LEU A 141 -32.31 24.99 -9.79
CA LEU A 141 -32.85 24.35 -10.98
C LEU A 141 -34.33 23.97 -10.79
N SER A 142 -34.70 23.46 -9.60
CA SER A 142 -36.09 23.13 -9.28
C SER A 142 -36.99 24.37 -9.25
N CYS A 143 -36.53 25.50 -8.72
CA CYS A 143 -37.23 26.77 -8.73
C CYS A 143 -37.40 27.30 -10.15
N TYR A 144 -36.37 27.22 -10.98
CA TYR A 144 -36.38 27.70 -12.36
C TYR A 144 -37.36 26.91 -13.25
N LEU A 145 -37.43 25.58 -13.06
CA LEU A 145 -38.31 24.69 -13.82
C LEU A 145 -39.81 24.79 -13.39
N LYS A 146 -40.06 25.22 -12.17
CA LYS A 146 -41.44 25.44 -11.69
C LYS A 146 -42.09 26.75 -12.13
N ASN A 147 -41.27 27.69 -12.61
CA ASN A 147 -41.70 29.03 -13.06
C ASN A 147 -41.76 29.15 -14.60
N LYS A 148 -41.70 28.05 -15.32
CA LYS A 148 -42.02 27.91 -16.74
C LYS A 148 -43.28 27.10 -16.94
#